data_dfdaad1a37630c28ca62af7248d5dc58
#
_entry.id   dfdaad1a37630c28ca62af7248d5dc58
#
_cell.length_a   1.000
_cell.length_b   1.000
_cell.length_c   1.000
_cell.angle_alpha   90.00
_cell.angle_beta   90.00
_cell.angle_gamma   90.00
#
_symmetry.space_group_name_H-M   'P 1'
#
loop_
_entity.id
_entity.type
_entity.pdbx_description
1 polymer ?
#
loop_
_entity_poly.entity_id
_entity_poly.type
_entity_poly.pdbx_seq_one_letter_code
_entity_poly.pdbx_strand_id
1 'polypeptide(L)'
;MNCATHWTVPVDHPTFAGHFPGTPILPGVMLLDIVLHAIAAATGIALDICEISSVKFLSPASPGDELVIQHTLSASGTIRFDIVAGMRKIASGSIVPGSPV
;
A
#
# COMPACT_ATOMS: atom_id res chain seq x y z
N MET A 1 16.03 5.28 6.07
CA MET A 1 15.24 6.50 6.21
C MET A 1 13.77 6.14 6.26
N ASN A 2 13.07 6.67 7.25
CA ASN A 2 11.63 6.40 7.44
C ASN A 2 10.81 7.54 6.85
N CYS A 3 9.83 7.19 6.05
CA CYS A 3 8.91 8.16 5.45
C CYS A 3 7.48 7.69 5.63
N ALA A 4 6.56 8.64 5.58
CA ALA A 4 5.13 8.35 5.67
C ALA A 4 4.39 9.11 4.58
N THR A 5 3.46 8.44 3.93
CA THR A 5 2.58 9.03 2.94
C THR A 5 1.14 8.81 3.37
N HIS A 6 0.33 9.85 3.27
CA HIS A 6 -1.08 9.81 3.66
C HIS A 6 -1.95 9.67 2.43
N TRP A 7 -2.96 8.82 2.52
CA TRP A 7 -3.92 8.64 1.44
C TRP A 7 -5.28 8.27 2.01
N THR A 8 -6.32 8.98 1.57
CA THR A 8 -7.68 8.71 2.02
C THR A 8 -8.39 7.87 0.98
N VAL A 9 -9.01 6.78 1.41
CA VAL A 9 -9.79 5.92 0.52
C VAL A 9 -11.04 6.69 0.08
N PRO A 10 -11.21 6.95 -1.24
CA PRO A 10 -12.40 7.67 -1.70
C PRO A 10 -13.67 6.92 -1.36
N VAL A 11 -14.69 7.64 -0.94
CA VAL A 11 -15.98 7.03 -0.56
C VAL A 11 -16.77 6.53 -1.76
N ASP A 12 -16.50 7.07 -2.94
CA ASP A 12 -17.21 6.76 -4.18
C ASP A 12 -16.31 6.13 -5.25
N HIS A 13 -15.24 5.47 -4.81
CA HIS A 13 -14.32 4.85 -5.76
C HIS A 13 -15.04 3.79 -6.58
N PRO A 14 -14.82 3.74 -7.92
CA PRO A 14 -15.52 2.77 -8.80
C PRO A 14 -15.32 1.31 -8.40
N THR A 15 -14.22 0.98 -7.73
CA THR A 15 -13.95 -0.38 -7.29
C THR A 15 -14.98 -0.89 -6.28
N PHE A 16 -15.74 0.00 -5.64
CA PHE A 16 -16.78 -0.39 -4.69
C PHE A 16 -18.11 -0.68 -5.36
N ALA A 17 -18.30 -0.24 -6.59
CA ALA A 17 -19.56 -0.40 -7.29
C ALA A 17 -19.79 -1.87 -7.63
N GLY A 18 -20.90 -2.44 -7.17
CA GLY A 18 -21.27 -3.82 -7.46
C GLY A 18 -20.49 -4.87 -6.70
N HIS A 19 -19.57 -4.47 -5.82
CA HIS A 19 -18.77 -5.40 -5.01
C HIS A 19 -19.16 -5.28 -3.55
N PHE A 20 -19.39 -6.42 -2.89
CA PHE A 20 -19.67 -6.50 -1.46
C PHE A 20 -20.74 -5.52 -0.99
N PRO A 21 -21.98 -5.63 -1.51
CA PRO A 21 -23.07 -4.73 -1.10
C PRO A 21 -23.22 -4.75 0.42
N GLY A 22 -23.23 -3.56 1.03
CA GLY A 22 -23.35 -3.43 2.48
C GLY A 22 -22.02 -3.52 3.24
N THR A 23 -20.94 -3.97 2.61
CA THR A 23 -19.63 -4.05 3.27
C THR A 23 -18.53 -3.76 2.24
N PRO A 24 -18.46 -2.52 1.71
CA PRO A 24 -17.45 -2.20 0.72
C PRO A 24 -16.06 -2.22 1.34
N ILE A 25 -15.13 -2.90 0.69
CA ILE A 25 -13.73 -2.93 1.08
C ILE A 25 -12.85 -2.70 -0.15
N LEU A 26 -11.68 -2.14 0.07
CA LEU A 26 -10.71 -1.95 -0.99
C LEU A 26 -10.00 -3.29 -1.25
N PRO A 27 -10.01 -3.82 -2.48
CA PRO A 27 -9.31 -5.06 -2.77
C PRO A 27 -7.81 -4.95 -2.50
N GLY A 28 -7.20 -6.04 -2.01
CA GLY A 28 -5.78 -6.06 -1.69
C GLY A 28 -4.88 -5.67 -2.86
N VAL A 29 -5.23 -6.10 -4.07
CA VAL A 29 -4.48 -5.77 -5.28
C VAL A 29 -4.47 -4.26 -5.54
N MET A 30 -5.60 -3.58 -5.29
CA MET A 30 -5.68 -2.13 -5.41
C MET A 30 -4.85 -1.44 -4.36
N LEU A 31 -4.86 -1.98 -3.14
CA LEU A 31 -4.07 -1.45 -2.04
C LEU A 31 -2.58 -1.51 -2.37
N LEU A 32 -2.10 -2.62 -2.91
CA LEU A 32 -0.70 -2.75 -3.33
C LEU A 32 -0.34 -1.75 -4.42
N ASP A 33 -1.22 -1.53 -5.38
CA ASP A 33 -0.99 -0.56 -6.44
C ASP A 33 -0.82 0.85 -5.86
N ILE A 34 -1.65 1.22 -4.91
CA ILE A 34 -1.57 2.51 -4.23
C ILE A 34 -0.25 2.64 -3.47
N VAL A 35 0.16 1.59 -2.77
CA VAL A 35 1.42 1.58 -2.03
C VAL A 35 2.60 1.78 -2.95
N LEU A 36 2.65 1.05 -4.07
CA LEU A 36 3.74 1.17 -5.03
C LEU A 36 3.84 2.59 -5.60
N HIS A 37 2.70 3.18 -5.97
CA HIS A 37 2.68 4.55 -6.48
C HIS A 37 3.11 5.56 -5.42
N ALA A 38 2.64 5.39 -4.18
CA ALA A 38 2.99 6.31 -3.09
C ALA A 38 4.49 6.25 -2.77
N ILE A 39 5.07 5.06 -2.71
CA ILE A 39 6.48 4.90 -2.40
C ILE A 39 7.34 5.40 -3.56
N ALA A 40 6.96 5.11 -4.79
CA ALA A 40 7.69 5.61 -5.96
C ALA A 40 7.71 7.13 -5.99
N ALA A 41 6.57 7.76 -5.70
CA ALA A 41 6.47 9.23 -5.67
C ALA A 41 7.32 9.82 -4.54
N ALA A 42 7.34 9.18 -3.37
CA ALA A 42 8.06 9.70 -2.20
C ALA A 42 9.58 9.48 -2.30
N THR A 43 10.02 8.39 -2.93
CA THR A 43 11.44 8.03 -2.97
C THR A 43 12.12 8.38 -4.28
N GLY A 44 11.37 8.55 -5.36
CA GLY A 44 11.92 8.69 -6.69
C GLY A 44 12.42 7.36 -7.30
N ILE A 45 12.23 6.25 -6.59
CA ILE A 45 12.62 4.93 -7.08
C ILE A 45 11.54 4.41 -8.03
N ALA A 46 11.95 3.94 -9.21
CA ALA A 46 11.02 3.34 -10.15
C ALA A 46 10.58 1.97 -9.64
N LEU A 47 9.27 1.77 -9.51
CA LEU A 47 8.68 0.52 -9.02
C LEU A 47 7.76 -0.13 -10.05
N ASP A 48 7.82 0.30 -11.30
CA ASP A 48 7.09 -0.34 -12.39
C ASP A 48 7.61 -1.76 -12.65
N ILE A 49 8.87 -2.02 -12.32
CA ILE A 49 9.44 -3.37 -12.28
C ILE A 49 9.97 -3.58 -10.88
N CYS A 50 9.34 -4.48 -10.13
CA CYS A 50 9.74 -4.80 -8.76
C CYS A 50 9.22 -6.17 -8.38
N GLU A 51 9.79 -6.72 -7.31
CA GLU A 51 9.32 -7.95 -6.71
C GLU A 51 8.69 -7.63 -5.36
N ILE A 52 7.47 -8.11 -5.14
CA ILE A 52 6.86 -8.05 -3.81
C ILE A 52 7.27 -9.34 -3.12
N SER A 53 8.28 -9.25 -2.25
CA SER A 53 8.85 -10.45 -1.63
C SER A 53 7.98 -11.01 -0.52
N SER A 54 7.17 -10.15 0.11
CA SER A 54 6.19 -10.59 1.10
C SER A 54 5.10 -9.54 1.24
N VAL A 55 3.91 -9.99 1.55
CA VAL A 55 2.81 -9.10 1.91
C VAL A 55 1.85 -9.86 2.83
N LYS A 56 1.34 -9.16 3.82
CA LYS A 56 0.38 -9.70 4.78
C LYS A 56 -0.76 -8.70 4.91
N PHE A 57 -1.97 -9.14 4.64
CA PHE A 57 -3.18 -8.32 4.83
C PHE A 57 -3.77 -8.67 6.19
N LEU A 58 -3.95 -7.66 7.03
CA LEU A 58 -4.35 -7.83 8.43
C LEU A 58 -5.76 -7.35 8.70
N SER A 59 -6.19 -6.29 8.01
CA SER A 59 -7.53 -5.73 8.13
C SER A 59 -7.92 -5.12 6.79
N PRO A 60 -9.22 -5.10 6.47
CA PRO A 60 -9.67 -4.45 5.24
C PRO A 60 -9.58 -2.93 5.34
N ALA A 61 -9.31 -2.28 4.22
CA ALA A 61 -9.44 -0.85 4.08
C ALA A 61 -10.82 -0.54 3.50
N SER A 62 -11.48 0.45 4.07
CA SER A 62 -12.86 0.79 3.74
C SER A 62 -12.95 2.22 3.21
N PRO A 63 -14.04 2.57 2.50
CA PRO A 63 -14.23 3.94 2.03
C PRO A 63 -14.15 4.93 3.19
N GLY A 64 -13.43 6.02 2.99
CA GLY A 64 -13.26 7.05 4.00
C GLY A 64 -12.12 6.81 4.98
N ASP A 65 -11.51 5.62 4.98
CA ASP A 65 -10.35 5.37 5.84
C ASP A 65 -9.18 6.27 5.44
N GLU A 66 -8.53 6.86 6.43
CA GLU A 66 -7.30 7.60 6.23
C GLU A 66 -6.14 6.65 6.46
N LEU A 67 -5.44 6.33 5.38
CA LEU A 67 -4.33 5.39 5.43
C LEU A 67 -3.02 6.14 5.57
N VAL A 68 -2.16 5.65 6.44
CA VAL A 68 -0.78 6.11 6.53
C VAL A 68 0.11 4.97 6.05
N ILE A 69 0.83 5.23 4.97
CA ILE A 69 1.76 4.26 4.38
C ILE A 69 3.15 4.64 4.86
N GLN A 70 3.67 3.85 5.79
CA GLN A 70 5.00 4.04 6.32
C GLN A 70 5.96 3.14 5.56
N HIS A 71 7.11 3.66 5.17
CA HIS A 71 8.09 2.85 4.46
C HIS A 71 9.51 3.18 4.90
N THR A 72 10.37 2.19 4.81
CA THR A 72 11.78 2.27 5.20
C THR A 72 12.61 1.58 4.15
N LEU A 73 13.61 2.31 3.63
CA LEU A 73 14.58 1.73 2.71
C LEU A 73 15.75 1.17 3.51
N SER A 74 16.03 -0.12 3.32
CA SER A 74 17.14 -0.77 3.98
C SER A 74 18.43 -0.59 3.20
N ALA A 75 19.56 -0.91 3.84
CA ALA A 75 20.88 -0.84 3.20
C ALA A 75 20.99 -1.78 1.99
N SER A 76 20.23 -2.88 1.99
CA SER A 76 20.22 -3.83 0.88
C SER A 76 19.36 -3.38 -0.30
N GLY A 77 18.65 -2.27 -0.16
CA GLY A 77 17.74 -1.78 -1.20
C GLY A 77 16.32 -2.27 -1.08
N THR A 78 16.03 -3.13 -0.12
CA THR A 78 14.66 -3.61 0.13
C THR A 78 13.85 -2.52 0.82
N ILE A 79 12.63 -2.30 0.36
CA ILE A 79 11.72 -1.34 0.97
C ILE A 79 10.69 -2.10 1.78
N ARG A 80 10.64 -1.84 3.08
CA ARG A 80 9.61 -2.39 3.95
C ARG A 80 8.51 -1.36 4.10
N PHE A 81 7.27 -1.81 4.13
CA PHE A 81 6.15 -0.91 4.30
C PHE A 81 5.14 -1.45 5.32
N ASP A 82 4.46 -0.51 5.97
CA ASP A 82 3.32 -0.79 6.84
C ASP A 82 2.23 0.20 6.49
N ILE A 83 1.00 -0.29 6.45
CA ILE A 83 -0.18 0.54 6.21
C ILE A 83 -1.03 0.49 7.46
N VAL A 84 -1.38 1.65 8.00
CA VAL A 84 -2.23 1.75 9.18
C VAL A 84 -3.38 2.72 8.93
N ALA A 85 -4.50 2.49 9.59
CA ALA A 85 -5.64 3.39 9.62
C ALA A 85 -5.91 3.69 11.09
N GLY A 86 -5.43 4.83 11.60
CA GLY A 86 -5.46 5.12 13.02
C GLY A 86 -4.60 4.11 13.78
N MET A 87 -5.21 3.38 14.70
CA MET A 87 -4.52 2.36 15.49
C MET A 87 -4.63 0.96 14.88
N ARG A 88 -5.31 0.84 13.75
CA ARG A 88 -5.57 -0.45 13.11
C ARG A 88 -4.54 -0.71 12.02
N LYS A 89 -3.84 -1.84 12.09
CA LYS A 89 -2.93 -2.26 11.02
C LYS A 89 -3.72 -2.84 9.86
N ILE A 90 -3.46 -2.35 8.66
CA ILE A 90 -4.13 -2.79 7.45
C ILE A 90 -3.30 -3.84 6.73
N ALA A 91 -2.02 -3.57 6.51
CA ALA A 91 -1.15 -4.48 5.79
C ALA A 91 0.32 -4.17 6.08
N SER A 92 1.18 -5.13 5.79
CA SER A 92 2.62 -4.93 5.83
C SER A 92 3.28 -5.78 4.76
N GLY A 93 4.49 -5.40 4.36
CA GLY A 93 5.20 -6.17 3.36
C GLY A 93 6.57 -5.62 3.04
N SER A 94 7.17 -6.22 2.02
CA SER A 94 8.49 -5.86 1.53
C SER A 94 8.51 -5.85 0.02
N ILE A 95 9.23 -4.90 -0.55
CA ILE A 95 9.37 -4.70 -2.00
C ILE A 95 10.84 -4.68 -2.33
N VAL A 96 11.24 -5.42 -3.36
CA VAL A 96 12.59 -5.35 -3.93
C VAL A 96 12.50 -4.62 -5.25
N PRO A 97 12.99 -3.38 -5.35
CA PRO A 97 12.94 -2.62 -6.60
C PRO A 97 13.83 -3.22 -7.68
N GLY A 98 13.43 -3.02 -8.92
CA GLY A 98 14.19 -3.42 -10.08
C GLY A 98 13.97 -4.86 -10.47
N SER A 99 14.48 -5.21 -11.62
CA SER A 99 14.43 -6.56 -12.16
C SER A 99 15.82 -7.18 -12.05
N PRO A 100 15.96 -8.29 -11.34
CA PRO A 100 17.18 -9.07 -11.43
C PRO A 100 17.23 -9.68 -12.83
N VAL A 101 18.22 -9.34 -13.54
CA VAL A 101 18.41 -9.86 -14.90
C VAL A 101 19.29 -11.10 -14.85
#